data_3f31743f0498c94338e0012ee3d5b87c
#
_entry.id   3f31743f0498c94338e0012ee3d5b87c
#
_cell.length_a   1.000
_cell.length_b   1.000
_cell.length_c   1.000
_cell.angle_alpha   90.00
_cell.angle_beta   90.00
_cell.angle_gamma   90.00
#
_symmetry.space_group_name_H-M   'P 1'
#
loop_
_entity.id
_entity.type
_entity.pdbx_description
1 polymer ?
#
loop_
_entity_poly.entity_id
_entity_poly.type
_entity_poly.pdbx_seq_one_letter_code
_entity_poly.pdbx_strand_id
1 'polypeptide(L)'
;MSVDSSHRVAVLVDQGANPFELGVATELFGLRRPELDRPWYDFTLCAAQPTVRMHLGMFTLSEVAGLDAADAADTVIVPNRPDPHVSAGRPVLAAIARAAERGARLVSFCTGAFTLADAGVLDGRRATTHWRWAAEFARRHPSVRLEPDVLFVEDGPVFTAAGSAAALDLGLHIITRDHGAEIANAVSRRLIFTGHRDGGQRQFVERPVPSVPGTSLAPVLDWAREQAHSPLT
;
A
#
# COMPACT_ATOMS: atom_id res chain seq x y z
N MET A 1 0.00 -18.34 29.89
CA MET A 1 -0.41 -18.60 28.49
C MET A 1 -0.74 -17.23 27.90
N SER A 2 0.22 -16.61 27.20
CA SER A 2 -0.04 -15.40 26.41
C SER A 2 -1.00 -15.79 25.29
N VAL A 3 -2.18 -15.20 25.27
CA VAL A 3 -3.04 -15.22 24.09
C VAL A 3 -2.24 -14.46 23.05
N ASP A 4 -1.73 -15.17 22.06
CA ASP A 4 -1.05 -14.58 20.90
C ASP A 4 -2.10 -13.72 20.17
N SER A 5 -2.17 -12.44 20.55
CA SER A 5 -3.14 -11.52 19.96
C SER A 5 -2.72 -11.29 18.51
N SER A 6 -3.54 -11.73 17.58
CA SER A 6 -3.30 -11.49 16.15
C SER A 6 -3.12 -9.99 15.90
N HIS A 7 -2.14 -9.62 15.09
CA HIS A 7 -1.85 -8.23 14.71
C HIS A 7 -3.05 -7.60 13.99
N ARG A 8 -3.61 -6.54 14.55
CA ARG A 8 -4.83 -5.90 14.06
C ARG A 8 -4.53 -4.89 12.97
N VAL A 9 -5.19 -5.06 11.83
CA VAL A 9 -5.07 -4.20 10.65
C VAL A 9 -6.41 -3.53 10.37
N ALA A 10 -6.47 -2.22 10.47
CA ALA A 10 -7.62 -1.43 10.05
C ALA A 10 -7.34 -0.75 8.70
N VAL A 11 -8.25 -0.92 7.75
CA VAL A 11 -8.18 -0.24 6.45
C VAL A 11 -9.25 0.84 6.40
N LEU A 12 -8.78 2.08 6.30
CA LEU A 12 -9.62 3.27 6.33
C LEU A 12 -10.09 3.60 4.91
N VAL A 13 -11.38 3.41 4.64
CA VAL A 13 -11.98 3.61 3.31
C VAL A 13 -12.75 4.92 3.28
N ASP A 14 -12.48 5.75 2.28
CA ASP A 14 -13.18 7.03 2.08
C ASP A 14 -14.26 6.92 0.99
N GLN A 15 -15.25 7.83 1.02
CA GLN A 15 -16.29 7.92 -0.01
C GLN A 15 -15.66 8.16 -1.38
N GLY A 16 -16.06 7.40 -2.38
CA GLY A 16 -15.54 7.49 -3.74
C GLY A 16 -14.17 6.84 -3.95
N ALA A 17 -13.63 6.10 -2.97
CA ALA A 17 -12.35 5.41 -3.08
C ALA A 17 -12.31 4.45 -4.29
N ASN A 18 -11.14 4.36 -4.92
CA ASN A 18 -10.89 3.38 -5.97
C ASN A 18 -10.75 1.98 -5.34
N PRO A 19 -11.41 0.95 -5.89
CA PRO A 19 -11.40 -0.38 -5.29
C PRO A 19 -10.06 -1.15 -5.43
N PHE A 20 -9.16 -0.75 -6.31
CA PHE A 20 -7.95 -1.52 -6.59
C PHE A 20 -7.05 -1.67 -5.35
N GLU A 21 -6.64 -0.56 -4.74
CA GLU A 21 -5.77 -0.58 -3.57
C GLU A 21 -6.48 -1.15 -2.33
N LEU A 22 -7.80 -0.99 -2.25
CA LEU A 22 -8.61 -1.67 -1.23
C LEU A 22 -8.56 -3.19 -1.45
N GLY A 23 -8.68 -3.65 -2.68
CA GLY A 23 -8.55 -5.07 -3.06
C GLY A 23 -7.18 -5.62 -2.70
N VAL A 24 -6.11 -4.86 -2.94
CA VAL A 24 -4.73 -5.24 -2.54
C VAL A 24 -4.63 -5.40 -1.03
N ALA A 25 -5.12 -4.44 -0.25
CA ALA A 25 -5.10 -4.53 1.21
C ALA A 25 -5.92 -5.72 1.72
N THR A 26 -7.10 -5.96 1.16
CA THR A 26 -7.97 -7.08 1.51
C THR A 26 -7.32 -8.42 1.18
N GLU A 27 -6.75 -8.55 -0.02
CA GLU A 27 -6.07 -9.78 -0.46
C GLU A 27 -4.87 -10.10 0.44
N LEU A 28 -4.02 -9.12 0.73
CA LEU A 28 -2.79 -9.35 1.48
C LEU A 28 -3.04 -9.59 2.98
N PHE A 29 -3.91 -8.81 3.59
CA PHE A 29 -4.08 -8.79 5.05
C PHE A 29 -5.42 -9.38 5.51
N GLY A 30 -6.48 -9.33 4.68
CA GLY A 30 -7.84 -9.71 5.09
C GLY A 30 -8.20 -11.16 4.80
N LEU A 31 -7.61 -11.79 3.79
CA LEU A 31 -7.96 -13.16 3.46
C LEU A 31 -7.31 -14.15 4.43
N ARG A 32 -8.12 -15.10 4.92
CA ARG A 32 -7.60 -16.23 5.70
C ARG A 32 -6.65 -17.08 4.87
N ARG A 33 -5.57 -17.53 5.51
CA ARG A 33 -4.51 -18.33 4.89
C ARG A 33 -4.28 -19.62 5.68
N PRO A 34 -5.24 -20.55 5.63
CA PRO A 34 -5.15 -21.78 6.40
C PRO A 34 -3.93 -22.63 6.00
N GLU A 35 -3.44 -22.45 4.77
CA GLU A 35 -2.25 -23.12 4.25
C GLU A 35 -0.95 -22.71 4.95
N LEU A 36 -0.96 -21.61 5.73
CA LEU A 36 0.24 -21.13 6.45
C LEU A 36 0.37 -21.68 7.88
N ASP A 37 -0.65 -22.40 8.36
CA ASP A 37 -0.71 -23.02 9.71
C ASP A 37 -0.24 -22.06 10.84
N ARG A 38 -0.69 -20.82 10.77
CA ARG A 38 -0.37 -19.76 11.74
C ARG A 38 -1.47 -18.71 11.83
N PRO A 39 -1.57 -17.95 12.95
CA PRO A 39 -2.43 -16.77 13.01
C PRO A 39 -2.09 -15.79 11.89
N TRP A 40 -3.13 -15.25 11.26
CA TRP A 40 -3.01 -14.17 10.29
C TRP A 40 -3.47 -12.86 10.91
N TYR A 41 -3.45 -11.79 10.14
CA TYR A 41 -3.92 -10.49 10.61
C TYR A 41 -5.41 -10.53 10.98
N ASP A 42 -5.78 -9.79 12.02
CA ASP A 42 -7.16 -9.46 12.35
C ASP A 42 -7.54 -8.19 11.57
N PHE A 43 -8.32 -8.37 10.50
CA PHE A 43 -8.53 -7.36 9.47
C PHE A 43 -9.92 -6.75 9.57
N THR A 44 -9.97 -5.40 9.60
CA THR A 44 -11.23 -4.65 9.67
C THR A 44 -11.24 -3.51 8.66
N LEU A 45 -12.32 -3.39 7.88
CA LEU A 45 -12.61 -2.17 7.10
C LEU A 45 -13.29 -1.17 8.01
N CYS A 46 -12.82 0.09 8.01
CA CYS A 46 -13.42 1.16 8.80
C CYS A 46 -13.60 2.44 7.97
N ALA A 47 -14.60 3.23 8.34
CA ALA A 47 -14.92 4.49 7.68
C ALA A 47 -15.60 5.46 8.63
N ALA A 48 -15.70 6.73 8.22
CA ALA A 48 -16.45 7.75 8.95
C ALA A 48 -17.98 7.52 8.94
N GLN A 49 -18.46 6.68 8.03
CA GLN A 49 -19.87 6.32 7.91
C GLN A 49 -20.01 4.81 7.66
N PRO A 50 -21.10 4.17 8.12
CA PRO A 50 -21.27 2.72 8.00
C PRO A 50 -21.51 2.26 6.56
N THR A 51 -21.67 3.20 5.62
CA THR A 51 -21.88 2.92 4.20
C THR A 51 -20.93 3.76 3.38
N VAL A 52 -20.14 3.12 2.51
CA VAL A 52 -19.18 3.75 1.63
C VAL A 52 -19.50 3.43 0.18
N ARG A 53 -19.82 4.47 -0.60
CA ARG A 53 -20.03 4.34 -2.03
C ARG A 53 -18.68 4.45 -2.74
N MET A 54 -18.31 3.42 -3.48
CA MET A 54 -17.04 3.37 -4.18
C MET A 54 -17.03 4.22 -5.46
N HIS A 55 -15.86 4.38 -6.07
CA HIS A 55 -15.63 5.23 -7.25
C HIS A 55 -16.70 5.03 -8.32
N LEU A 56 -17.23 6.13 -8.85
CA LEU A 56 -18.31 6.16 -9.86
C LEU A 56 -19.56 5.34 -9.48
N GLY A 57 -19.72 4.97 -8.20
CA GLY A 57 -20.84 4.17 -7.76
C GLY A 57 -20.84 2.73 -8.26
N MET A 58 -19.64 2.18 -8.59
CA MET A 58 -19.50 0.79 -9.04
C MET A 58 -20.15 -0.21 -8.10
N PHE A 59 -19.99 0.00 -6.81
CA PHE A 59 -20.66 -0.75 -5.74
C PHE A 59 -20.64 0.03 -4.43
N THR A 60 -21.30 -0.49 -3.43
CA THR A 60 -21.36 0.12 -2.10
C THR A 60 -20.93 -0.93 -1.06
N LEU A 61 -20.04 -0.52 -0.16
CA LEU A 61 -19.74 -1.25 1.05
C LEU A 61 -20.79 -0.86 2.10
N SER A 62 -21.41 -1.83 2.75
CA SER A 62 -22.35 -1.64 3.85
C SER A 62 -21.79 -2.26 5.13
N GLU A 63 -22.31 -1.83 6.27
CA GLU A 63 -21.91 -2.35 7.58
C GLU A 63 -20.41 -2.23 7.86
N VAL A 64 -19.78 -1.16 7.33
CA VAL A 64 -18.37 -0.86 7.58
C VAL A 64 -18.21 -0.38 9.03
N ALA A 65 -17.17 -0.84 9.71
CA ALA A 65 -16.88 -0.45 11.10
C ALA A 65 -16.61 1.06 11.22
N GLY A 66 -16.81 1.59 12.42
CA GLY A 66 -16.49 2.99 12.73
C GLY A 66 -14.98 3.23 12.82
N LEU A 67 -14.59 4.51 12.94
CA LEU A 67 -13.18 4.93 13.04
C LEU A 67 -12.50 4.47 14.34
N ASP A 68 -13.25 4.04 15.35
CA ASP A 68 -12.74 3.40 16.56
C ASP A 68 -11.96 2.10 16.27
N ALA A 69 -12.23 1.43 15.16
CA ALA A 69 -11.41 0.30 14.70
C ALA A 69 -9.97 0.74 14.38
N ALA A 70 -9.78 1.94 13.81
CA ALA A 70 -8.44 2.50 13.60
C ALA A 70 -7.76 2.84 14.93
N ASP A 71 -8.52 3.29 15.95
CA ASP A 71 -7.98 3.57 17.28
C ASP A 71 -7.48 2.28 18.00
N ALA A 72 -7.99 1.13 17.65
CA ALA A 72 -7.59 -0.14 18.23
C ALA A 72 -6.52 -0.90 17.41
N ALA A 73 -6.23 -0.49 16.20
CA ALA A 73 -5.37 -1.22 15.26
C ALA A 73 -3.87 -1.04 15.54
N ASP A 74 -3.08 -2.08 15.28
CA ASP A 74 -1.61 -2.06 15.31
C ASP A 74 -1.05 -1.52 13.98
N THR A 75 -1.81 -1.67 12.88
CA THR A 75 -1.53 -1.07 11.57
C THR A 75 -2.79 -0.41 11.03
N VAL A 76 -2.68 0.83 10.56
CA VAL A 76 -3.74 1.56 9.85
C VAL A 76 -3.30 1.78 8.40
N ILE A 77 -4.11 1.31 7.46
CA ILE A 77 -3.86 1.44 6.01
C ILE A 77 -4.85 2.44 5.42
N VAL A 78 -4.34 3.42 4.68
CA VAL A 78 -5.11 4.35 3.86
C VAL A 78 -4.87 4.00 2.39
N PRO A 79 -5.77 3.24 1.74
CA PRO A 79 -5.53 2.68 0.40
C PRO A 79 -5.36 3.74 -0.67
N ASN A 80 -6.28 4.69 -0.72
CA ASN A 80 -6.21 5.82 -1.62
C ASN A 80 -7.21 6.91 -1.18
N ARG A 81 -7.07 8.06 -1.81
CA ARG A 81 -7.96 9.18 -1.67
C ARG A 81 -8.61 9.47 -3.02
N PRO A 82 -9.94 9.62 -3.08
CA PRO A 82 -10.66 9.82 -4.35
C PRO A 82 -10.25 11.07 -5.09
N ASP A 83 -10.16 12.18 -4.37
CA ASP A 83 -9.72 13.49 -4.89
C ASP A 83 -8.59 14.04 -3.99
N PRO A 84 -7.34 14.04 -4.47
CA PRO A 84 -6.22 14.59 -3.72
C PRO A 84 -6.32 16.10 -3.44
N HIS A 85 -7.15 16.84 -4.16
CA HIS A 85 -7.33 18.27 -3.94
C HIS A 85 -8.23 18.59 -2.73
N VAL A 86 -9.08 17.63 -2.33
CA VAL A 86 -10.00 17.81 -1.21
C VAL A 86 -9.42 17.14 0.04
N SER A 87 -9.32 17.81 1.18
CA SER A 87 -8.84 17.22 2.42
C SER A 87 -9.81 16.19 2.99
N ALA A 88 -9.31 15.12 3.60
CA ALA A 88 -10.15 14.15 4.29
C ALA A 88 -10.92 14.82 5.45
N GLY A 89 -12.06 14.26 5.78
CA GLY A 89 -12.88 14.79 6.88
C GLY A 89 -12.10 14.81 8.21
N ARG A 90 -12.34 15.83 9.03
CA ARG A 90 -11.67 15.96 10.35
C ARG A 90 -11.69 14.69 11.21
N PRO A 91 -12.79 13.91 11.28
CA PRO A 91 -12.80 12.66 12.04
C PRO A 91 -11.76 11.64 11.56
N VAL A 92 -11.57 11.54 10.23
CA VAL A 92 -10.58 10.64 9.61
C VAL A 92 -9.16 11.08 9.97
N LEU A 93 -8.84 12.36 9.82
CA LEU A 93 -7.53 12.91 10.18
C LEU A 93 -7.23 12.73 11.67
N ALA A 94 -8.20 12.95 12.53
CA ALA A 94 -8.06 12.75 13.97
C ALA A 94 -7.82 11.27 14.33
N ALA A 95 -8.47 10.32 13.67
CA ALA A 95 -8.25 8.90 13.90
C ALA A 95 -6.81 8.48 13.49
N ILE A 96 -6.32 9.00 12.37
CA ILE A 96 -4.92 8.76 11.93
C ILE A 96 -3.92 9.35 12.92
N ALA A 97 -4.15 10.58 13.38
CA ALA A 97 -3.27 11.23 14.34
C ALA A 97 -3.21 10.44 15.68
N ARG A 98 -4.36 10.01 16.21
CA ARG A 98 -4.40 9.16 17.41
C ARG A 98 -3.69 7.84 17.22
N ALA A 99 -3.85 7.19 16.05
CA ALA A 99 -3.13 5.95 15.74
C ALA A 99 -1.60 6.19 15.72
N ALA A 100 -1.14 7.31 15.13
CA ALA A 100 0.26 7.71 15.15
C ALA A 100 0.80 7.93 16.57
N GLU A 101 0.05 8.66 17.42
CA GLU A 101 0.41 8.92 18.82
C GLU A 101 0.57 7.63 19.64
N ARG A 102 -0.22 6.61 19.34
CA ARG A 102 -0.10 5.28 19.97
C ARG A 102 1.09 4.46 19.44
N GLY A 103 1.76 4.92 18.38
CA GLY A 103 2.85 4.20 17.72
C GLY A 103 2.40 3.11 16.75
N ALA A 104 1.14 3.16 16.28
CA ALA A 104 0.66 2.26 15.23
C ALA A 104 1.46 2.44 13.94
N ARG A 105 1.62 1.37 13.17
CA ARG A 105 2.15 1.43 11.81
C ARG A 105 1.14 2.14 10.92
N LEU A 106 1.58 3.17 10.19
CA LEU A 106 0.76 3.88 9.23
C LEU A 106 1.19 3.52 7.81
N VAL A 107 0.26 3.08 7.01
CA VAL A 107 0.51 2.66 5.63
C VAL A 107 -0.37 3.44 4.68
N SER A 108 0.20 3.95 3.59
CA SER A 108 -0.59 4.51 2.51
C SER A 108 -0.20 3.93 1.15
N PHE A 109 -1.19 3.81 0.29
CA PHE A 109 -0.99 3.52 -1.12
C PHE A 109 -1.45 4.72 -1.96
N CYS A 110 -0.78 4.97 -3.08
CA CYS A 110 -1.22 5.97 -4.05
C CYS A 110 -1.47 7.34 -3.40
N THR A 111 -2.64 7.91 -3.65
CA THR A 111 -3.09 9.19 -3.10
C THR A 111 -3.44 9.15 -1.61
N GLY A 112 -3.44 8.00 -0.97
CA GLY A 112 -3.57 7.88 0.49
C GLY A 112 -2.51 8.66 1.27
N ALA A 113 -1.32 8.89 0.66
CA ALA A 113 -0.27 9.71 1.22
C ALA A 113 -0.73 11.16 1.53
N PHE A 114 -1.64 11.73 0.73
CA PHE A 114 -2.22 13.05 1.01
C PHE A 114 -3.01 13.05 2.32
N THR A 115 -3.73 11.97 2.61
CA THR A 115 -4.48 11.86 3.86
C THR A 115 -3.54 11.76 5.06
N LEU A 116 -2.45 11.01 4.96
CA LEU A 116 -1.42 10.95 6.01
C LEU A 116 -0.74 12.31 6.20
N ALA A 117 -0.44 13.02 5.10
CA ALA A 117 0.16 14.36 5.16
C ALA A 117 -0.80 15.40 5.77
N ASP A 118 -2.09 15.38 5.38
CA ASP A 118 -3.12 16.25 5.95
C ASP A 118 -3.31 16.00 7.47
N ALA A 119 -3.05 14.78 7.94
CA ALA A 119 -3.05 14.45 9.37
C ALA A 119 -1.75 14.87 10.10
N GLY A 120 -0.76 15.46 9.39
CA GLY A 120 0.51 15.93 9.95
C GLY A 120 1.52 14.81 10.26
N VAL A 121 1.21 13.54 9.93
CA VAL A 121 2.06 12.41 10.32
C VAL A 121 3.26 12.18 9.39
N LEU A 122 3.31 12.89 8.26
CA LEU A 122 4.43 12.85 7.32
C LEU A 122 5.42 14.02 7.47
N ASP A 123 5.17 14.99 8.35
CA ASP A 123 6.03 16.15 8.52
C ASP A 123 7.45 15.75 8.89
N GLY A 124 8.43 16.24 8.11
CA GLY A 124 9.85 15.93 8.26
C GLY A 124 10.26 14.50 7.86
N ARG A 125 9.33 13.66 7.41
CA ARG A 125 9.58 12.27 7.01
C ARG A 125 9.80 12.13 5.51
N ARG A 126 10.46 11.04 5.14
CA ARG A 126 10.53 10.57 3.76
C ARG A 126 9.21 9.90 3.40
N ALA A 127 8.71 10.16 2.20
CA ALA A 127 7.48 9.54 1.70
C ALA A 127 7.45 9.49 0.18
N THR A 128 6.60 8.64 -0.37
CA THR A 128 6.26 8.65 -1.80
C THR A 128 4.74 8.68 -2.00
N THR A 129 4.34 9.00 -3.20
CA THR A 129 2.96 8.95 -3.69
C THR A 129 2.97 8.56 -5.17
N HIS A 130 1.81 8.43 -5.79
CA HIS A 130 1.72 8.13 -7.21
C HIS A 130 2.39 9.24 -8.04
N TRP A 131 3.24 8.87 -9.01
CA TRP A 131 4.02 9.79 -9.85
C TRP A 131 3.20 10.94 -10.44
N ARG A 132 1.98 10.65 -10.89
CA ARG A 132 1.05 11.64 -11.45
C ARG A 132 0.75 12.79 -10.48
N TRP A 133 0.79 12.53 -9.19
CA TRP A 133 0.43 13.48 -8.14
C TRP A 133 1.62 14.05 -7.38
N ALA A 134 2.84 13.63 -7.73
CA ALA A 134 4.06 14.01 -7.01
C ALA A 134 4.27 15.52 -6.95
N ALA A 135 4.11 16.23 -8.06
CA ALA A 135 4.26 17.69 -8.10
C ALA A 135 3.24 18.42 -7.22
N GLU A 136 1.96 17.99 -7.26
CA GLU A 136 0.90 18.54 -6.43
C GLU A 136 1.13 18.23 -4.94
N PHE A 137 1.58 17.02 -4.63
CA PHE A 137 1.92 16.62 -3.27
C PHE A 137 3.04 17.50 -2.69
N ALA A 138 4.15 17.66 -3.42
CA ALA A 138 5.27 18.51 -2.99
C ALA A 138 4.85 19.97 -2.77
N ARG A 139 3.98 20.49 -3.63
CA ARG A 139 3.46 21.86 -3.51
C ARG A 139 2.61 22.05 -2.25
N ARG A 140 1.78 21.07 -1.89
CA ARG A 140 0.85 21.16 -0.75
C ARG A 140 1.49 20.81 0.58
N HIS A 141 2.46 19.91 0.58
CA HIS A 141 3.10 19.37 1.79
C HIS A 141 4.62 19.56 1.73
N PRO A 142 5.11 20.83 1.74
CA PRO A 142 6.54 21.14 1.59
C PRO A 142 7.39 20.67 2.78
N SER A 143 6.77 20.33 3.91
CA SER A 143 7.44 19.73 5.07
C SER A 143 7.80 18.25 4.89
N VAL A 144 7.23 17.58 3.88
CA VAL A 144 7.48 16.17 3.58
C VAL A 144 8.67 16.03 2.63
N ARG A 145 9.59 15.14 2.95
CA ARG A 145 10.71 14.78 2.04
C ARG A 145 10.23 13.78 1.00
N LEU A 146 9.63 14.30 -0.07
CA LEU A 146 9.06 13.46 -1.13
C LEU A 146 10.15 12.77 -1.96
N GLU A 147 10.01 11.48 -2.16
CA GLU A 147 10.76 10.65 -3.12
C GLU A 147 9.84 10.23 -4.27
N PRO A 148 9.73 11.03 -5.35
CA PRO A 148 8.66 10.87 -6.34
C PRO A 148 8.83 9.66 -7.26
N ASP A 149 10.06 9.15 -7.39
CA ASP A 149 10.40 8.15 -8.41
C ASP A 149 10.39 6.70 -7.89
N VAL A 150 10.27 6.49 -6.56
CA VAL A 150 10.41 5.17 -5.94
C VAL A 150 9.07 4.44 -5.79
N LEU A 151 9.09 3.11 -5.74
CA LEU A 151 7.88 2.31 -5.57
C LEU A 151 7.28 2.46 -4.18
N PHE A 152 8.11 2.43 -3.15
CA PHE A 152 7.67 2.67 -1.78
C PHE A 152 8.81 3.18 -0.91
N VAL A 153 8.44 3.82 0.18
CA VAL A 153 9.33 4.35 1.22
C VAL A 153 8.89 3.81 2.57
N GLU A 154 9.86 3.39 3.37
CA GLU A 154 9.70 3.12 4.79
C GLU A 154 10.50 4.18 5.56
N ASP A 155 9.84 4.87 6.51
CA ASP A 155 10.46 5.82 7.42
C ASP A 155 9.91 5.63 8.84
N GLY A 156 10.61 4.80 9.63
CA GLY A 156 10.16 4.41 10.97
C GLY A 156 8.85 3.62 10.92
N PRO A 157 7.79 4.07 11.62
CA PRO A 157 6.49 3.39 11.61
C PRO A 157 5.62 3.76 10.40
N VAL A 158 6.10 4.60 9.48
CA VAL A 158 5.32 5.10 8.34
C VAL A 158 5.80 4.48 7.04
N PHE A 159 4.87 3.94 6.27
CA PHE A 159 5.10 3.25 5.00
C PHE A 159 4.23 3.88 3.92
N THR A 160 4.83 4.32 2.83
CA THR A 160 4.09 4.93 1.72
C THR A 160 4.47 4.27 0.40
N ALA A 161 3.49 3.95 -0.44
CA ALA A 161 3.74 3.38 -1.77
C ALA A 161 3.11 4.23 -2.88
N ALA A 162 3.71 4.14 -4.05
CA ALA A 162 3.21 4.75 -5.27
C ALA A 162 1.77 4.34 -5.64
N GLY A 163 1.30 3.24 -5.09
CA GLY A 163 -0.01 2.71 -5.41
C GLY A 163 -0.03 1.82 -6.64
N SER A 164 -1.21 1.47 -7.12
CA SER A 164 -1.38 0.47 -8.15
C SER A 164 -0.57 -0.80 -7.84
N ALA A 165 0.20 -1.36 -8.78
CA ALA A 165 0.99 -2.56 -8.54
C ALA A 165 2.05 -2.41 -7.42
N ALA A 166 2.55 -1.20 -7.14
CA ALA A 166 3.50 -0.96 -6.06
C ALA A 166 2.89 -1.15 -4.65
N ALA A 167 1.56 -1.15 -4.53
CA ALA A 167 0.89 -1.51 -3.29
C ALA A 167 1.10 -2.99 -2.92
N LEU A 168 1.20 -3.88 -3.92
CA LEU A 168 1.55 -5.30 -3.71
C LEU A 168 2.99 -5.43 -3.18
N ASP A 169 3.94 -4.68 -3.77
CA ASP A 169 5.34 -4.71 -3.34
C ASP A 169 5.49 -4.28 -1.88
N LEU A 170 4.87 -3.14 -1.52
CA LEU A 170 4.88 -2.68 -0.13
C LEU A 170 4.19 -3.66 0.81
N GLY A 171 3.03 -4.20 0.42
CA GLY A 171 2.31 -5.15 1.26
C GLY A 171 3.10 -6.44 1.50
N LEU A 172 3.77 -6.98 0.47
CA LEU A 172 4.68 -8.13 0.60
C LEU A 172 5.92 -7.79 1.43
N HIS A 173 6.45 -6.56 1.32
CA HIS A 173 7.52 -6.08 2.19
C HIS A 173 7.10 -6.08 3.66
N ILE A 174 5.90 -5.58 3.98
CA ILE A 174 5.34 -5.62 5.34
C ILE A 174 5.19 -7.06 5.83
N ILE A 175 4.64 -7.96 5.01
CA ILE A 175 4.50 -9.37 5.35
C ILE A 175 5.87 -10.03 5.59
N THR A 176 6.88 -9.67 4.79
CA THR A 176 8.26 -10.13 5.00
C THR A 176 8.80 -9.72 6.36
N ARG A 177 8.53 -8.50 6.79
CA ARG A 177 8.95 -8.00 8.11
C ARG A 177 8.21 -8.67 9.26
N ASP A 178 6.93 -8.93 9.09
CA ASP A 178 6.06 -9.45 10.16
C ASP A 178 6.17 -10.98 10.30
N HIS A 179 6.34 -11.69 9.18
CA HIS A 179 6.24 -13.16 9.12
C HIS A 179 7.45 -13.85 8.48
N GLY A 180 8.39 -13.08 7.92
CA GLY A 180 9.57 -13.60 7.24
C GLY A 180 9.39 -13.85 5.74
N ALA A 181 10.51 -13.99 5.04
CA ALA A 181 10.56 -14.08 3.58
C ALA A 181 9.87 -15.34 3.02
N GLU A 182 9.91 -16.45 3.75
CA GLU A 182 9.27 -17.71 3.32
C GLU A 182 7.75 -17.53 3.19
N ILE A 183 7.13 -16.90 4.19
CA ILE A 183 5.69 -16.62 4.22
C ILE A 183 5.31 -15.61 3.14
N ALA A 184 6.07 -14.53 3.00
CA ALA A 184 5.85 -13.55 1.95
C ALA A 184 5.93 -14.20 0.54
N ASN A 185 6.86 -15.12 0.33
CA ASN A 185 6.98 -15.87 -0.91
C ASN A 185 5.78 -16.83 -1.15
N ALA A 186 5.26 -17.46 -0.09
CA ALA A 186 4.05 -18.27 -0.20
C ALA A 186 2.83 -17.42 -0.60
N VAL A 187 2.68 -16.23 -0.01
CA VAL A 187 1.65 -15.26 -0.38
C VAL A 187 1.80 -14.79 -1.82
N SER A 188 3.03 -14.45 -2.24
CA SER A 188 3.35 -14.00 -3.60
C SER A 188 2.99 -15.07 -4.66
N ARG A 189 3.31 -16.34 -4.39
CA ARG A 189 2.92 -17.46 -5.28
C ARG A 189 1.41 -17.61 -5.44
N ARG A 190 0.65 -17.45 -4.36
CA ARG A 190 -0.83 -17.49 -4.42
C ARG A 190 -1.38 -16.35 -5.28
N LEU A 191 -0.75 -15.19 -5.24
CA LEU A 191 -1.09 -14.03 -6.07
C LEU A 191 -0.66 -14.18 -7.53
N ILE A 192 0.12 -15.23 -7.87
CA ILE A 192 0.80 -15.36 -9.17
C ILE A 192 1.62 -14.08 -9.47
N PHE A 193 2.12 -13.45 -8.40
CA PHE A 193 2.93 -12.25 -8.49
C PHE A 193 4.40 -12.63 -8.45
N THR A 194 5.04 -12.61 -9.63
CA THR A 194 6.45 -12.98 -9.79
C THR A 194 7.33 -11.72 -9.68
N GLY A 195 8.15 -11.68 -8.65
CA GLY A 195 9.16 -10.65 -8.49
C GLY A 195 8.79 -9.62 -7.44
N HIS A 196 9.31 -9.84 -6.25
CA HIS A 196 9.40 -8.80 -5.23
C HIS A 196 10.31 -7.68 -5.76
N ARG A 197 9.76 -6.48 -5.94
CA ARG A 197 10.51 -5.32 -6.38
C ARG A 197 10.97 -4.54 -5.15
N ASP A 198 12.23 -4.09 -5.16
CA ASP A 198 12.75 -3.23 -4.11
C ASP A 198 12.09 -1.85 -4.14
N GLY A 199 11.84 -1.28 -2.96
CA GLY A 199 11.17 0.02 -2.83
C GLY A 199 11.83 1.14 -3.62
N GLY A 200 13.15 1.15 -3.71
CA GLY A 200 13.93 2.14 -4.45
C GLY A 200 13.83 2.04 -5.98
N GLN A 201 13.14 1.04 -6.55
CA GLN A 201 12.94 0.97 -7.99
C GLN A 201 12.00 2.08 -8.47
N ARG A 202 12.22 2.53 -9.73
CA ARG A 202 11.42 3.61 -10.32
C ARG A 202 9.98 3.18 -10.59
N GLN A 203 9.02 4.06 -10.29
CA GLN A 203 7.61 3.88 -10.57
C GLN A 203 7.32 3.77 -12.07
N PHE A 204 7.93 4.66 -12.83
CA PHE A 204 7.69 4.84 -14.26
C PHE A 204 8.97 5.21 -14.98
N VAL A 205 9.19 4.59 -16.12
CA VAL A 205 10.24 4.98 -17.06
C VAL A 205 9.55 5.39 -18.35
N GLU A 206 9.48 6.70 -18.61
CA GLU A 206 9.06 7.22 -19.90
C GLU A 206 10.07 6.78 -20.96
N ARG A 207 9.76 5.68 -21.64
CA ARG A 207 10.52 5.26 -22.82
C ARG A 207 9.59 5.39 -24.04
N PRO A 208 10.04 6.05 -25.11
CA PRO A 208 9.32 5.99 -26.39
C PRO A 208 9.12 4.50 -26.73
N VAL A 209 7.88 4.08 -26.94
CA VAL A 209 7.62 2.75 -27.47
C VAL A 209 8.16 2.75 -28.90
N PRO A 210 9.16 1.89 -29.24
CA PRO A 210 9.64 1.81 -30.60
C PRO A 210 8.45 1.49 -31.53
N SER A 211 8.31 2.25 -32.60
CA SER A 211 7.24 2.08 -33.59
C SER A 211 7.42 0.82 -34.47
N VAL A 212 8.32 -0.10 -34.09
CA VAL A 212 8.60 -1.31 -34.84
C VAL A 212 7.75 -2.44 -34.30
N PRO A 213 6.74 -2.92 -35.06
CA PRO A 213 5.97 -4.09 -34.66
C PRO A 213 6.87 -5.34 -34.65
N GLY A 214 6.87 -6.08 -33.55
CA GLY A 214 7.41 -7.44 -33.49
C GLY A 214 8.74 -7.66 -32.79
N THR A 215 9.38 -6.67 -32.19
CA THR A 215 10.58 -6.89 -31.35
C THR A 215 10.23 -7.02 -29.88
N SER A 216 10.00 -8.24 -29.41
CA SER A 216 9.93 -8.58 -28.00
C SER A 216 11.34 -8.89 -27.47
N LEU A 217 11.69 -8.34 -26.30
CA LEU A 217 12.90 -8.73 -25.56
C LEU A 217 12.71 -10.05 -24.77
N ALA A 218 11.50 -10.62 -24.78
CA ALA A 218 11.22 -11.84 -24.04
C ALA A 218 12.19 -12.98 -24.36
N PRO A 219 12.54 -13.27 -25.62
CA PRO A 219 13.52 -14.33 -25.91
C PRO A 219 14.92 -14.08 -25.33
N VAL A 220 15.34 -12.80 -25.26
CA VAL A 220 16.64 -12.41 -24.66
C VAL A 220 16.61 -12.59 -23.15
N LEU A 221 15.50 -12.22 -22.51
CA LEU A 221 15.32 -12.40 -21.07
C LEU A 221 15.23 -13.87 -20.68
N ASP A 222 14.57 -14.70 -21.48
CA ASP A 222 14.50 -16.14 -21.26
C ASP A 222 15.87 -16.80 -21.44
N TRP A 223 16.58 -16.46 -22.49
CA TRP A 223 17.97 -16.87 -22.68
C TRP A 223 18.86 -16.45 -21.49
N ALA A 224 18.77 -15.21 -21.03
CA ALA A 224 19.57 -14.73 -19.91
C ALA A 224 19.25 -15.50 -18.60
N ARG A 225 17.98 -15.86 -18.37
CA ARG A 225 17.59 -16.70 -17.23
C ARG A 225 18.17 -18.10 -17.31
N GLU A 226 18.15 -18.71 -18.47
CA GLU A 226 18.74 -20.04 -18.69
C GLU A 226 20.26 -20.04 -18.49
N GLN A 227 20.93 -18.93 -18.84
CA GLN A 227 22.38 -18.79 -18.72
C GLN A 227 22.83 -18.23 -17.36
N ALA A 228 21.92 -17.86 -16.45
CA ALA A 228 22.24 -17.19 -15.18
C ALA A 228 23.17 -18.00 -14.26
N HIS A 229 23.33 -19.31 -14.51
CA HIS A 229 24.20 -20.20 -13.73
C HIS A 229 25.50 -20.57 -14.47
N SER A 230 25.73 -20.01 -15.67
CA SER A 230 26.91 -20.25 -16.49
C SER A 230 27.81 -19.03 -16.52
N PRO A 231 29.16 -19.18 -16.50
CA PRO A 231 30.04 -18.03 -16.69
C PRO A 231 29.80 -17.42 -18.07
N LEU A 232 29.59 -16.12 -18.11
CA LEU A 232 29.55 -15.38 -19.37
C LEU A 232 30.97 -15.35 -19.95
N THR A 233 31.20 -16.06 -21.03
CA THR A 233 32.47 -16.04 -21.81
C THR A 233 32.42 -14.98 -22.90
#